data_cb86cf866b0d0fe92e8ee62d2fae65ef
#
_entry.id   cb86cf866b0d0fe92e8ee62d2fae65ef
#
_cell.length_a   1.000
_cell.length_b   1.000
_cell.length_c   1.000
_cell.angle_alpha   90.00
_cell.angle_beta   90.00
_cell.angle_gamma   90.00
#
_symmetry.space_group_name_H-M   'P 1'
#
loop_
_entity.id
_entity.type
_entity.pdbx_description
1 polymer ?
#
loop_
_entity_poly.entity_id
_entity_poly.type
_entity_poly.pdbx_seq_one_letter_code
_entity_poly.pdbx_strand_id
1 'polypeptide(L)'
;MNEIAKNGQKQNIRLLAVKALSDINRKGAYANIVLQDYISKYNLSDLDRRFFTELVYGVVRRRNYLDAIIVHFAKRPIKKLSSMVVEILRLGIYQIIYMDKVPESAAVNESVKLAKKLTRGLSGFVNAILRSVIREQDSIGIEDLAANDIEAISFIYNIP
;
A
#
# COMPACT_ATOMS: atom_id res chain seq x y z
N MET A 1 -17.43 -9.56 22.34
CA MET A 1 -16.37 -9.12 23.18
C MET A 1 -15.04 -9.19 22.47
N ASN A 2 -14.29 -8.17 22.55
CA ASN A 2 -13.09 -8.07 21.73
C ASN A 2 -11.95 -8.88 22.36
N GLU A 3 -11.73 -10.07 21.87
CA GLU A 3 -10.66 -10.96 22.37
C GLU A 3 -9.28 -10.30 22.28
N ILE A 4 -9.13 -9.39 21.34
CA ILE A 4 -7.88 -8.65 21.10
C ILE A 4 -7.56 -7.75 22.29
N ALA A 5 -8.56 -7.10 22.83
CA ALA A 5 -8.38 -6.23 24.00
C ALA A 5 -7.98 -7.05 25.23
N LYS A 6 -8.38 -8.32 25.26
CA LYS A 6 -8.06 -9.19 26.38
C LYS A 6 -6.62 -9.67 26.39
N ASN A 7 -6.02 -9.80 25.22
CA ASN A 7 -4.69 -10.39 25.11
C ASN A 7 -3.56 -9.35 25.08
N GLY A 8 -3.89 -8.06 25.13
CA GLY A 8 -2.88 -7.00 25.10
C GLY A 8 -2.00 -7.00 23.85
N GLN A 9 -2.41 -7.73 22.81
CA GLN A 9 -1.65 -7.81 21.58
C GLN A 9 -1.75 -6.51 20.80
N LYS A 10 -0.58 -5.99 20.39
CA LYS A 10 -0.51 -4.81 19.57
C LYS A 10 -1.11 -5.10 18.19
N GLN A 11 -2.00 -4.23 17.73
CA GLN A 11 -2.59 -4.36 16.40
C GLN A 11 -1.53 -4.17 15.32
N ASN A 12 -1.59 -4.99 14.29
CA ASN A 12 -0.79 -4.79 13.09
C ASN A 12 -1.49 -3.76 12.20
N ILE A 13 -1.09 -2.51 12.33
CA ILE A 13 -1.74 -1.39 11.65
C ILE A 13 -1.56 -1.48 10.13
N ARG A 14 -0.42 -1.94 9.65
CA ARG A 14 -0.18 -2.12 8.22
C ARG A 14 -1.10 -3.20 7.62
N LEU A 15 -1.33 -4.28 8.36
CA LEU A 15 -2.27 -5.32 7.95
C LEU A 15 -3.69 -4.75 7.84
N LEU A 16 -4.11 -3.97 8.84
CA LEU A 16 -5.42 -3.33 8.80
C LEU A 16 -5.54 -2.37 7.61
N ALA A 17 -4.48 -1.63 7.32
CA ALA A 17 -4.46 -0.69 6.20
C ALA A 17 -4.61 -1.42 4.86
N VAL A 18 -3.91 -2.54 4.65
CA VAL A 18 -4.05 -3.34 3.43
C VAL A 18 -5.48 -3.86 3.29
N LYS A 19 -6.06 -4.37 4.37
CA LYS A 19 -7.44 -4.86 4.36
C LYS A 19 -8.43 -3.74 4.04
N ALA A 20 -8.26 -2.57 4.65
CA ALA A 20 -9.12 -1.41 4.39
C ALA A 20 -9.02 -0.96 2.93
N LEU A 21 -7.80 -0.88 2.40
CA LEU A 21 -7.57 -0.52 0.99
C LEU A 21 -8.22 -1.53 0.04
N SER A 22 -8.10 -2.81 0.35
CA SER A 22 -8.75 -3.86 -0.42
C SER A 22 -10.28 -3.70 -0.41
N ASP A 23 -10.85 -3.38 0.75
CA ASP A 23 -12.30 -3.15 0.87
C ASP A 23 -12.75 -1.93 0.07
N ILE A 24 -11.98 -0.84 0.11
CA ILE A 24 -12.27 0.37 -0.66
C ILE A 24 -12.33 0.05 -2.15
N ASN A 25 -11.32 -0.65 -2.65
CA ASN A 25 -11.24 -0.96 -4.08
C ASN A 25 -12.26 -1.98 -4.54
N ARG A 26 -12.48 -3.03 -3.77
CA ARG A 26 -13.36 -4.13 -4.14
C ARG A 26 -14.83 -3.75 -4.08
N LYS A 27 -15.22 -2.97 -3.07
CA LYS A 27 -16.62 -2.62 -2.81
C LYS A 27 -17.01 -1.27 -3.40
N GLY A 28 -16.06 -0.51 -3.95
CA GLY A 28 -16.31 0.86 -4.37
C GLY A 28 -16.74 1.76 -3.24
N ALA A 29 -16.38 1.40 -2.00
CA ALA A 29 -16.79 2.13 -0.81
C ALA A 29 -15.99 3.41 -0.64
N TYR A 30 -16.59 4.40 0.02
CA TYR A 30 -15.89 5.64 0.36
C TYR A 30 -14.86 5.39 1.45
N ALA A 31 -13.66 5.94 1.25
CA ALA A 31 -12.53 5.73 2.15
C ALA A 31 -12.84 6.16 3.59
N ASN A 32 -13.52 7.29 3.77
CA ASN A 32 -13.86 7.79 5.10
C ASN A 32 -14.77 6.84 5.87
N ILE A 33 -15.70 6.18 5.18
CA ILE A 33 -16.61 5.22 5.80
C ILE A 33 -15.84 3.97 6.25
N VAL A 34 -15.01 3.43 5.35
CA VAL A 34 -14.19 2.25 5.66
C VAL A 34 -13.25 2.54 6.84
N LEU A 35 -12.61 3.71 6.83
CA LEU A 35 -11.72 4.12 7.92
C LEU A 35 -12.43 4.15 9.27
N GLN A 36 -13.62 4.78 9.35
CA GLN A 36 -14.37 4.86 10.58
C GLN A 36 -14.79 3.49 11.09
N ASP A 37 -15.20 2.61 10.19
CA ASP A 37 -15.58 1.25 10.53
C ASP A 37 -14.39 0.48 11.17
N TYR A 38 -13.21 0.58 10.57
CA TYR A 38 -12.01 -0.08 11.10
C TYR A 38 -11.57 0.52 12.43
N ILE A 39 -11.55 1.85 12.55
CA ILE A 39 -11.16 2.54 13.78
C ILE A 39 -12.07 2.11 14.94
N SER A 40 -13.37 2.06 14.71
CA SER A 40 -14.36 1.64 15.72
C SER A 40 -14.21 0.16 16.05
N LYS A 41 -14.15 -0.68 15.02
CA LYS A 41 -14.09 -2.13 15.19
C LYS A 41 -12.89 -2.60 15.98
N TYR A 42 -11.73 -2.03 15.71
CA TYR A 42 -10.47 -2.44 16.34
C TYR A 42 -10.06 -1.57 17.53
N ASN A 43 -10.87 -0.56 17.85
CA ASN A 43 -10.64 0.33 18.99
C ASN A 43 -9.21 0.87 19.03
N LEU A 44 -8.80 1.49 17.93
CA LEU A 44 -7.41 1.95 17.78
C LEU A 44 -7.08 3.10 18.75
N SER A 45 -5.88 3.06 19.32
CA SER A 45 -5.34 4.17 20.11
C SER A 45 -5.17 5.40 19.21
N ASP A 46 -5.00 6.57 19.82
CA ASP A 46 -4.80 7.80 19.05
C ASP A 46 -3.59 7.73 18.12
N LEU A 47 -2.50 7.14 18.57
CA LEU A 47 -1.30 6.97 17.78
C LEU A 47 -1.54 6.02 16.59
N ASP A 48 -2.13 4.87 16.86
CA ASP A 48 -2.42 3.88 15.83
C ASP A 48 -3.46 4.38 14.84
N ARG A 49 -4.46 5.12 15.32
CA ARG A 49 -5.47 5.74 14.47
C ARG A 49 -4.85 6.72 13.49
N ARG A 50 -3.92 7.55 13.95
CA ARG A 50 -3.22 8.51 13.09
C ARG A 50 -2.38 7.80 12.02
N PHE A 51 -1.63 6.78 12.42
CA PHE A 51 -0.83 6.01 11.49
C PHE A 51 -1.71 5.30 10.45
N PHE A 52 -2.75 4.62 10.90
CA PHE A 52 -3.72 3.95 10.03
C PHE A 52 -4.35 4.92 9.03
N THR A 53 -4.82 6.07 9.51
CA THR A 53 -5.46 7.09 8.68
C THR A 53 -4.50 7.62 7.62
N GLU A 54 -3.26 7.92 8.01
CA GLU A 54 -2.25 8.41 7.07
C GLU A 54 -1.95 7.39 5.98
N LEU A 55 -1.78 6.12 6.37
CA LEU A 55 -1.50 5.05 5.41
C LEU A 55 -2.63 4.92 4.38
N VAL A 56 -3.87 4.83 4.85
CA VAL A 56 -5.01 4.61 3.95
C VAL A 56 -5.27 5.83 3.06
N TYR A 57 -5.39 7.02 3.65
CA TYR A 57 -5.65 8.24 2.86
C TYR A 57 -4.48 8.60 1.96
N GLY A 58 -3.25 8.39 2.43
CA GLY A 58 -2.06 8.65 1.63
C GLY A 58 -2.04 7.80 0.37
N VAL A 59 -2.31 6.52 0.50
CA VAL A 59 -2.37 5.61 -0.64
C VAL A 59 -3.52 5.97 -1.58
N VAL A 60 -4.71 6.25 -1.04
CA VAL A 60 -5.87 6.61 -1.86
C VAL A 60 -5.60 7.87 -2.68
N ARG A 61 -5.04 8.90 -2.05
CA ARG A 61 -4.77 10.17 -2.74
C ARG A 61 -3.68 10.05 -3.80
N ARG A 62 -2.71 9.16 -3.61
CA ARG A 62 -1.57 9.03 -4.49
C ARG A 62 -1.60 7.77 -5.35
N ARG A 63 -2.76 7.16 -5.46
CA ARG A 63 -2.93 5.88 -6.13
C ARG A 63 -2.32 5.85 -7.53
N ASN A 64 -2.57 6.88 -8.34
CA ASN A 64 -2.07 6.92 -9.70
C ASN A 64 -0.53 6.98 -9.75
N TYR A 65 0.08 7.76 -8.86
CA TYR A 65 1.53 7.84 -8.74
C TYR A 65 2.14 6.51 -8.31
N LEU A 66 1.53 5.90 -7.30
CA LEU A 66 2.00 4.61 -6.78
C LEU A 66 1.89 3.53 -7.85
N ASP A 67 0.80 3.50 -8.59
CA ASP A 67 0.59 2.53 -9.67
C ASP A 67 1.60 2.72 -10.80
N ALA A 68 1.91 3.97 -11.15
CA ALA A 68 2.94 4.25 -12.14
C ALA A 68 4.31 3.69 -11.72
N ILE A 69 4.65 3.84 -10.46
CA ILE A 69 5.90 3.30 -9.90
C ILE A 69 5.89 1.76 -9.96
N ILE A 70 4.78 1.15 -9.55
CA ILE A 70 4.64 -0.31 -9.59
C ILE A 70 4.85 -0.82 -11.02
N VAL A 71 4.17 -0.23 -11.99
CA VAL A 71 4.25 -0.63 -13.39
C VAL A 71 5.65 -0.45 -13.93
N HIS A 72 6.32 0.64 -13.56
CA HIS A 72 7.70 0.91 -14.00
C HIS A 72 8.64 -0.24 -13.61
N PHE A 73 8.54 -0.74 -12.39
CA PHE A 73 9.42 -1.81 -11.90
C PHE A 73 8.92 -3.21 -12.25
N ALA A 74 7.62 -3.44 -12.20
CA ALA A 74 7.04 -4.74 -12.51
C ALA A 74 7.01 -5.04 -14.01
N LYS A 75 7.04 -4.00 -14.82
CA LYS A 75 6.99 -4.09 -16.29
C LYS A 75 5.76 -4.83 -16.81
N ARG A 76 4.64 -4.63 -16.15
CA ARG A 76 3.33 -5.13 -16.57
C ARG A 76 2.21 -4.27 -15.99
N PRO A 77 1.03 -4.25 -16.66
CA PRO A 77 -0.10 -3.45 -16.18
C PRO A 77 -0.61 -3.90 -14.81
N ILE A 78 -1.20 -2.99 -14.07
CA ILE A 78 -1.74 -3.25 -12.73
C ILE A 78 -2.70 -4.45 -12.74
N LYS A 79 -3.59 -4.52 -13.72
CA LYS A 79 -4.59 -5.58 -13.72
C LYS A 79 -4.02 -6.98 -13.99
N LYS A 80 -2.76 -7.08 -14.43
CA LYS A 80 -2.07 -8.37 -14.58
C LYS A 80 -1.39 -8.83 -13.28
N LEU A 81 -1.41 -8.00 -12.24
CA LEU A 81 -0.85 -8.32 -10.94
C LEU A 81 -1.96 -8.76 -9.99
N SER A 82 -1.60 -9.58 -9.00
CA SER A 82 -2.51 -9.93 -7.92
C SER A 82 -2.98 -8.66 -7.20
N SER A 83 -4.29 -8.53 -6.98
CA SER A 83 -4.85 -7.35 -6.33
C SER A 83 -4.28 -7.13 -4.92
N MET A 84 -4.04 -8.21 -4.19
CA MET A 84 -3.45 -8.12 -2.85
C MET A 84 -2.01 -7.63 -2.91
N VAL A 85 -1.22 -8.12 -3.86
CA VAL A 85 0.16 -7.66 -4.08
C VAL A 85 0.19 -6.18 -4.41
N VAL A 86 -0.73 -5.71 -5.24
CA VAL A 86 -0.82 -4.30 -5.60
C VAL A 86 -1.06 -3.44 -4.36
N GLU A 87 -1.97 -3.84 -3.49
CA GLU A 87 -2.23 -3.09 -2.25
C GLU A 87 -1.02 -3.07 -1.33
N ILE A 88 -0.33 -4.20 -1.19
CA ILE A 88 0.89 -4.28 -0.37
C ILE A 88 1.98 -3.37 -0.95
N LEU A 89 2.16 -3.39 -2.26
CA LEU A 89 3.16 -2.55 -2.93
C LEU A 89 2.82 -1.06 -2.82
N ARG A 90 1.56 -0.68 -3.01
CA ARG A 90 1.11 0.70 -2.81
C ARG A 90 1.48 1.20 -1.42
N LEU A 91 1.17 0.39 -0.42
CA LEU A 91 1.44 0.74 0.98
C LEU A 91 2.94 0.85 1.27
N GLY A 92 3.73 -0.12 0.79
CA GLY A 92 5.18 -0.11 0.99
C GLY A 92 5.84 1.08 0.31
N ILE A 93 5.49 1.34 -0.93
CA ILE A 93 6.04 2.46 -1.69
C ILE A 93 5.66 3.80 -1.07
N TYR A 94 4.40 3.93 -0.62
CA TYR A 94 3.96 5.15 0.06
C TYR A 94 4.83 5.46 1.28
N GLN A 95 5.09 4.45 2.10
CA GLN A 95 5.94 4.63 3.28
C GLN A 95 7.37 5.04 2.91
N ILE A 96 7.94 4.40 1.88
CA ILE A 96 9.31 4.70 1.45
C ILE A 96 9.43 6.14 0.96
N ILE A 97 8.49 6.58 0.16
CA ILE A 97 8.61 7.88 -0.54
C ILE A 97 8.07 9.04 0.30
N TYR A 98 6.97 8.85 1.00
CA TYR A 98 6.23 9.94 1.64
C TYR A 98 6.26 9.96 3.16
N MET A 99 6.78 8.93 3.81
CA MET A 99 6.79 8.87 5.27
C MET A 99 8.22 8.83 5.81
N ASP A 100 8.82 10.00 5.95
CA ASP A 100 10.22 10.13 6.38
C ASP A 100 10.50 9.48 7.75
N LYS A 101 9.50 9.42 8.61
CA LYS A 101 9.65 8.83 9.95
C LYS A 101 9.63 7.30 9.95
N VAL A 102 9.23 6.69 8.84
CA VAL A 102 9.27 5.23 8.71
C VAL A 102 10.59 4.84 8.07
N PRO A 103 11.44 4.05 8.75
CA PRO A 103 12.68 3.57 8.13
C PRO A 103 12.35 2.73 6.89
N GLU A 104 13.15 2.91 5.84
CA GLU A 104 12.95 2.17 4.58
C GLU A 104 13.00 0.65 4.82
N SER A 105 13.92 0.21 5.67
CA SER A 105 14.02 -1.22 6.02
C SER A 105 12.77 -1.75 6.70
N ALA A 106 12.13 -0.93 7.53
CA ALA A 106 10.88 -1.32 8.19
C ALA A 106 9.74 -1.44 7.16
N ALA A 107 9.65 -0.48 6.24
CA ALA A 107 8.66 -0.53 5.19
C ALA A 107 8.79 -1.81 4.34
N VAL A 108 10.02 -2.17 3.95
CA VAL A 108 10.29 -3.38 3.18
C VAL A 108 9.96 -4.63 3.98
N ASN A 109 10.52 -4.75 5.19
CA ASN A 109 10.36 -5.95 6.01
C ASN A 109 8.91 -6.24 6.36
N GLU A 110 8.17 -5.21 6.74
CA GLU A 110 6.76 -5.36 7.07
C GLU A 110 5.91 -5.70 5.85
N SER A 111 6.23 -5.13 4.69
CA SER A 111 5.55 -5.46 3.44
C SER A 111 5.80 -6.91 3.02
N VAL A 112 7.04 -7.39 3.16
CA VAL A 112 7.39 -8.79 2.88
C VAL A 112 6.65 -9.73 3.80
N LYS A 113 6.54 -9.41 5.09
CA LYS A 113 5.77 -10.20 6.05
C LYS A 113 4.30 -10.28 5.66
N LEU A 114 3.71 -9.15 5.23
CA LEU A 114 2.33 -9.12 4.74
C LEU A 114 2.16 -10.00 3.51
N ALA A 115 3.10 -9.95 2.58
CA ALA A 115 3.05 -10.77 1.37
C ALA A 115 3.13 -12.26 1.71
N LYS A 116 3.97 -12.65 2.66
CA LYS A 116 4.04 -14.04 3.13
C LYS A 116 2.72 -14.51 3.72
N LYS A 117 2.03 -13.64 4.44
CA LYS A 117 0.76 -13.95 5.09
C LYS A 117 -0.41 -13.96 4.12
N LEU A 118 -0.45 -13.03 3.18
CA LEU A 118 -1.63 -12.74 2.37
C LEU A 118 -1.56 -13.24 0.93
N THR A 119 -0.40 -13.69 0.49
CA THR A 119 -0.20 -14.17 -0.89
C THR A 119 0.52 -15.52 -0.88
N ARG A 120 0.50 -16.19 -2.04
CA ARG A 120 1.24 -17.44 -2.22
C ARG A 120 2.48 -17.19 -3.07
N GLY A 121 3.66 -17.28 -2.44
CA GLY A 121 4.93 -17.22 -3.14
C GLY A 121 5.30 -15.89 -3.76
N LEU A 122 4.64 -14.79 -3.37
CA LEU A 122 4.87 -13.48 -3.96
C LEU A 122 5.69 -12.54 -3.07
N SER A 123 6.15 -13.01 -1.92
CA SER A 123 6.97 -12.19 -1.01
C SER A 123 8.31 -11.77 -1.64
N GLY A 124 8.93 -12.65 -2.43
CA GLY A 124 10.16 -12.32 -3.15
C GLY A 124 9.96 -11.23 -4.19
N PHE A 125 8.84 -11.27 -4.89
CA PHE A 125 8.47 -10.24 -5.85
C PHE A 125 8.29 -8.89 -5.16
N VAL A 126 7.57 -8.85 -4.04
CA VAL A 126 7.38 -7.63 -3.24
C VAL A 126 8.72 -7.08 -2.77
N ASN A 127 9.58 -7.93 -2.23
CA ASN A 127 10.91 -7.53 -1.78
C ASN A 127 11.73 -6.91 -2.91
N ALA A 128 11.73 -7.55 -4.08
CA ALA A 128 12.49 -7.07 -5.23
C ALA A 128 12.02 -5.69 -5.71
N ILE A 129 10.70 -5.50 -5.82
CA ILE A 129 10.13 -4.22 -6.24
C ILE A 129 10.48 -3.10 -5.26
N LEU A 130 10.26 -3.35 -3.96
CA LEU A 130 10.50 -2.30 -2.94
C LEU A 130 11.97 -1.93 -2.82
N ARG A 131 12.88 -2.90 -2.93
CA ARG A 131 14.32 -2.61 -2.92
C ARG A 131 14.73 -1.82 -4.17
N SER A 132 14.14 -2.11 -5.32
CA SER A 132 14.38 -1.33 -6.53
C SER A 132 13.91 0.12 -6.37
N VAL A 133 12.76 0.32 -5.75
CA VAL A 133 12.25 1.67 -5.46
C VAL A 133 13.25 2.44 -4.59
N ILE A 134 13.74 1.83 -3.51
CA ILE A 134 14.72 2.47 -2.62
C ILE A 134 15.99 2.84 -3.37
N ARG A 135 16.51 1.91 -4.17
CA ARG A 135 17.76 2.10 -4.89
C ARG A 135 17.65 3.20 -5.94
N GLU A 136 16.53 3.32 -6.61
CA GLU A 136 16.37 4.16 -7.78
C GLU A 136 15.48 5.38 -7.57
N GLN A 137 14.93 5.60 -6.38
CA GLN A 137 13.97 6.68 -6.13
C GLN A 137 14.51 8.07 -6.45
N ASP A 138 15.79 8.32 -6.25
CA ASP A 138 16.39 9.62 -6.50
C ASP A 138 16.69 9.85 -8.00
N SER A 139 16.84 8.79 -8.77
CA SER A 139 17.12 8.88 -10.20
C SER A 139 15.88 8.80 -11.07
N ILE A 140 14.78 8.28 -10.52
CA ILE A 140 13.52 8.28 -11.23
C ILE A 140 12.82 9.59 -10.92
N GLY A 141 12.53 10.38 -11.94
CA GLY A 141 11.63 11.50 -11.78
C GLY A 141 10.24 10.95 -11.51
N ILE A 142 9.95 10.65 -10.23
CA ILE A 142 8.66 10.11 -9.82
C ILE A 142 7.53 11.02 -10.30
N GLU A 143 7.77 12.32 -10.24
CA GLU A 143 6.84 13.32 -10.75
C GLU A 143 6.68 13.20 -12.27
N ASP A 144 7.75 12.85 -12.98
CA ASP A 144 7.72 12.63 -14.43
C ASP A 144 6.98 11.34 -14.79
N LEU A 145 7.07 10.30 -13.98
CA LEU A 145 6.31 9.08 -14.21
C LEU A 145 4.81 9.32 -14.12
N ALA A 146 4.43 10.26 -13.30
CA ALA A 146 3.03 10.49 -13.02
C ALA A 146 2.41 11.68 -13.77
N ALA A 147 3.24 12.63 -14.19
CA ALA A 147 2.78 13.83 -14.91
C ALA A 147 2.39 13.50 -16.34
N ASN A 148 2.59 12.28 -16.74
CA ASN A 148 2.61 12.08 -18.07
C ASN A 148 1.64 11.27 -18.62
N ASP A 149 1.08 11.54 -19.34
CA ASP A 149 0.79 10.91 -20.55
C ASP A 149 -0.39 9.91 -20.45
N ILE A 150 -1.36 10.18 -21.21
CA ILE A 150 -2.47 9.27 -21.52
C ILE A 150 -1.95 7.86 -21.85
N GLU A 151 -0.78 7.75 -22.49
CA GLU A 151 -0.17 6.45 -22.80
C GLU A 151 0.27 5.71 -21.54
N ALA A 152 0.90 6.40 -20.58
CA ALA A 152 1.30 5.80 -19.32
C ALA A 152 0.07 5.35 -18.51
N ILE A 153 -0.96 6.18 -18.45
CA ILE A 153 -2.22 5.85 -17.78
C ILE A 153 -2.87 4.63 -18.45
N SER A 154 -2.93 4.62 -19.77
CA SER A 154 -3.47 3.49 -20.51
C SER A 154 -2.71 2.20 -20.25
N PHE A 155 -1.38 2.27 -20.17
CA PHE A 155 -0.54 1.12 -19.86
C PHE A 155 -0.78 0.62 -18.43
N ILE A 156 -0.83 1.54 -17.45
CA ILE A 156 -1.05 1.20 -16.04
C ILE A 156 -2.35 0.42 -15.85
N TYR A 157 -3.42 0.88 -16.45
CA TYR A 157 -4.75 0.29 -16.28
C TYR A 157 -5.17 -0.62 -17.43
N ASN A 158 -4.31 -0.75 -18.44
CA ASN A 158 -4.61 -1.54 -19.64
C ASN A 158 -5.93 -1.13 -20.30
N ILE A 159 -6.12 0.18 -20.39
CA ILE A 159 -7.27 0.78 -21.07
C ILE A 159 -6.97 0.84 -22.57
N PRO A 160 -7.92 0.45 -23.44
CA PRO A 160 -7.71 0.52 -24.89
C PRO A 160 -7.44 1.93 -25.38
#